data_31c2f4b1f9eea7593a20cbe9709f2ecd
#
_entry.id   31c2f4b1f9eea7593a20cbe9709f2ecd
#
_cell.length_a   1.000
_cell.length_b   1.000
_cell.length_c   1.000
_cell.angle_alpha   90.00
_cell.angle_beta   90.00
_cell.angle_gamma   90.00
#
_symmetry.space_group_name_H-M   'P 1'
#
loop_
_entity.id
_entity.type
_entity.pdbx_description
1 polymer ?
#
loop_
_entity_poly.entity_id
_entity_poly.type
_entity_poly.pdbx_seq_one_letter_code
_entity_poly.pdbx_strand_id
1 'polypeptide(L)'
;LSSAKASSYLTVLRLPQAARTFGAALVARFAYGIVFLALVLTVDRATGSYAVAGGVLAVFGLASSLLAPYRARLIDRHGVHRALLPMAAACAVLLALIAAVGWQSGASKAVLWVLGAAAGACAPPLGPFMRTLWRELVPDDEQLLQRAYSLDTVAEDLLYVVGPLLTGALTALAEPALAVLLSAMLLLGGTAVLATSPVAASFRGSAAPPPDTGGERAPTPPGRDPRWWVALLEPVLVTAGLGACMGAFNLLAVAFADRHGAAATVSWVSAALAVSSALGGLFYGAIRWRLSTRTRLPILTTFLGVFCVLSGQVTGMVGLGALAGAVGFLMAPTLTTAYLIAGEVDSESRGTEAGTWVNTAFNTGNAAGSAGIGLLLTPLPLAWCFAVTGAFVLLPAAVVALFRTARKNRVSTPGEIPQIAATLNPEGERP
;
A
#
# COMPACT_ATOMS: atom_id res chain seq x y z
N LEU A 1 -34.54 -20.62 6.88
CA LEU A 1 -33.14 -21.11 7.04
C LEU A 1 -32.49 -21.11 5.67
N SER A 2 -32.15 -19.91 5.16
CA SER A 2 -31.35 -19.75 3.96
C SER A 2 -29.95 -20.25 4.27
N SER A 3 -29.53 -21.32 3.60
CA SER A 3 -28.16 -21.82 3.53
C SER A 3 -27.23 -20.64 3.27
N ALA A 4 -26.46 -20.23 4.29
CA ALA A 4 -25.39 -19.27 4.14
C ALA A 4 -24.33 -19.93 3.25
N LYS A 5 -24.45 -19.77 1.92
CA LYS A 5 -23.40 -20.13 0.98
C LYS A 5 -22.11 -19.49 1.48
N ALA A 6 -21.18 -20.33 1.92
CA ALA A 6 -19.83 -19.87 2.24
C ALA A 6 -19.31 -19.12 1.03
N SER A 7 -19.32 -17.79 1.08
CA SER A 7 -18.91 -16.96 -0.01
C SER A 7 -17.40 -17.16 -0.19
N SER A 8 -17.03 -17.86 -1.26
CA SER A 8 -15.65 -18.17 -1.64
C SER A 8 -15.00 -16.93 -2.27
N TYR A 9 -13.67 -16.86 -2.32
CA TYR A 9 -12.92 -15.88 -3.15
C TYR A 9 -13.36 -15.92 -4.62
N LEU A 10 -13.80 -17.09 -5.10
CA LEU A 10 -14.42 -17.23 -6.42
C LEU A 10 -15.68 -16.36 -6.59
N THR A 11 -16.40 -16.07 -5.51
CA THR A 11 -17.56 -15.16 -5.58
C THR A 11 -17.14 -13.73 -5.92
N VAL A 12 -16.01 -13.27 -5.40
CA VAL A 12 -15.42 -11.96 -5.74
C VAL A 12 -15.10 -11.90 -7.23
N LEU A 13 -14.42 -12.92 -7.76
CA LEU A 13 -14.04 -12.97 -9.18
C LEU A 13 -15.23 -13.22 -10.13
N ARG A 14 -16.33 -13.77 -9.64
CA ARG A 14 -17.57 -13.97 -10.41
C ARG A 14 -18.46 -12.74 -10.47
N LEU A 15 -18.16 -11.69 -9.72
CA LEU A 15 -18.87 -10.41 -9.88
C LEU A 15 -18.74 -9.91 -11.33
N PRO A 16 -19.77 -9.27 -11.88
CA PRO A 16 -19.71 -8.72 -13.23
C PRO A 16 -18.49 -7.79 -13.37
N GLN A 17 -17.68 -8.03 -14.39
CA GLN A 17 -16.46 -7.26 -14.71
C GLN A 17 -15.29 -7.39 -13.72
N ALA A 18 -15.45 -8.00 -12.53
CA ALA A 18 -14.40 -8.07 -11.51
C ALA A 18 -13.14 -8.79 -12.01
N ALA A 19 -13.28 -9.99 -12.60
CA ALA A 19 -12.14 -10.76 -13.10
C ALA A 19 -11.37 -10.01 -14.20
N ARG A 20 -12.08 -9.34 -15.11
CA ARG A 20 -11.46 -8.55 -16.19
C ARG A 20 -10.72 -7.34 -15.64
N THR A 21 -11.37 -6.57 -14.78
CA THR A 21 -10.80 -5.35 -14.17
C THR A 21 -9.60 -5.69 -13.31
N PHE A 22 -9.73 -6.69 -12.44
CA PHE A 22 -8.66 -7.13 -11.55
C PHE A 22 -7.50 -7.76 -12.33
N GLY A 23 -7.77 -8.63 -13.29
CA GLY A 23 -6.73 -9.23 -14.15
C GLY A 23 -5.94 -8.17 -14.92
N ALA A 24 -6.60 -7.18 -15.51
CA ALA A 24 -5.95 -6.08 -16.20
C ALA A 24 -5.07 -5.25 -15.24
N ALA A 25 -5.57 -4.95 -14.03
CA ALA A 25 -4.80 -4.25 -13.00
C ALA A 25 -3.60 -5.08 -12.53
N LEU A 26 -3.73 -6.41 -12.40
CA LEU A 26 -2.60 -7.29 -12.05
C LEU A 26 -1.53 -7.30 -13.13
N VAL A 27 -1.91 -7.39 -14.41
CA VAL A 27 -0.96 -7.32 -15.54
C VAL A 27 -0.20 -6.00 -15.51
N ALA A 28 -0.89 -4.88 -15.31
CA ALA A 28 -0.25 -3.57 -15.23
C ALA A 28 0.69 -3.47 -14.00
N ARG A 29 0.29 -3.99 -12.85
CA ARG A 29 1.10 -3.99 -11.61
C ARG A 29 2.27 -4.95 -11.66
N PHE A 30 2.19 -6.02 -12.45
CA PHE A 30 3.30 -6.95 -12.62
C PHE A 30 4.54 -6.26 -13.19
N ALA A 31 4.36 -5.18 -13.95
CA ALA A 31 5.46 -4.31 -14.36
C ALA A 31 6.33 -3.85 -13.18
N TYR A 32 5.71 -3.52 -12.02
CA TYR A 32 6.45 -3.10 -10.82
C TYR A 32 7.21 -4.24 -10.15
N GLY A 33 6.72 -5.46 -10.25
CA GLY A 33 7.46 -6.64 -9.79
C GLY A 33 8.74 -6.87 -10.57
N ILE A 34 8.74 -6.58 -11.87
CA ILE A 34 9.88 -6.80 -12.78
C ILE A 34 10.85 -5.61 -12.75
N VAL A 35 10.33 -4.37 -12.82
CA VAL A 35 11.10 -3.16 -13.12
C VAL A 35 12.24 -2.89 -12.14
N PHE A 36 12.05 -3.16 -10.83
CA PHE A 36 13.07 -2.83 -9.83
C PHE A 36 14.39 -3.55 -10.07
N LEU A 37 14.34 -4.86 -10.25
CA LEU A 37 15.53 -5.65 -10.51
C LEU A 37 16.06 -5.40 -11.95
N ALA A 38 15.16 -5.28 -12.93
CA ALA A 38 15.52 -5.01 -14.32
C ALA A 38 16.26 -3.68 -14.49
N LEU A 39 15.85 -2.61 -13.77
CA LEU A 39 16.55 -1.32 -13.76
C LEU A 39 17.97 -1.46 -13.21
N VAL A 40 18.15 -2.15 -12.08
CA VAL A 40 19.46 -2.33 -11.46
C VAL A 40 20.41 -3.03 -12.45
N LEU A 41 19.97 -4.15 -13.03
CA LEU A 41 20.80 -4.94 -13.94
C LEU A 41 21.10 -4.20 -15.25
N THR A 42 20.11 -3.44 -15.78
CA THR A 42 20.30 -2.66 -17.02
C THR A 42 21.28 -1.51 -16.82
N VAL A 43 21.13 -0.76 -15.71
CA VAL A 43 21.99 0.39 -15.41
C VAL A 43 23.41 -0.06 -15.04
N ASP A 44 23.55 -1.14 -14.26
CA ASP A 44 24.86 -1.71 -13.93
C ASP A 44 25.60 -2.14 -15.19
N ARG A 45 24.94 -2.88 -16.08
CA ARG A 45 25.52 -3.27 -17.36
C ARG A 45 25.96 -2.08 -18.22
N ALA A 46 25.13 -1.04 -18.29
CA ALA A 46 25.41 0.14 -19.11
C ALA A 46 26.54 1.01 -18.56
N THR A 47 26.70 1.06 -17.23
CA THR A 47 27.61 2.00 -16.55
C THR A 47 28.81 1.32 -15.86
N GLY A 48 28.76 0.01 -15.67
CA GLY A 48 29.75 -0.76 -14.88
C GLY A 48 29.75 -0.39 -13.40
N SER A 49 28.60 0.09 -12.85
CA SER A 49 28.57 0.64 -11.47
C SER A 49 27.25 0.33 -10.76
N TYR A 50 27.30 -0.60 -9.81
CA TYR A 50 26.17 -0.87 -8.90
C TYR A 50 25.76 0.35 -8.09
N ALA A 51 26.69 1.26 -7.76
CA ALA A 51 26.36 2.50 -7.06
C ALA A 51 25.47 3.42 -7.90
N VAL A 52 25.72 3.54 -9.20
CA VAL A 52 24.87 4.28 -10.13
C VAL A 52 23.52 3.58 -10.29
N ALA A 53 23.52 2.26 -10.45
CA ALA A 53 22.30 1.47 -10.55
C ALA A 53 21.40 1.60 -9.32
N GLY A 54 21.96 1.46 -8.13
CA GLY A 54 21.26 1.68 -6.87
C GLY A 54 20.73 3.10 -6.72
N GLY A 55 21.51 4.10 -7.16
CA GLY A 55 21.11 5.49 -7.15
C GLY A 55 19.93 5.78 -8.09
N VAL A 56 19.95 5.28 -9.32
CA VAL A 56 18.82 5.41 -10.26
C VAL A 56 17.56 4.74 -9.71
N LEU A 57 17.69 3.54 -9.12
CA LEU A 57 16.58 2.86 -8.45
C LEU A 57 16.03 3.68 -7.29
N ALA A 58 16.91 4.24 -6.45
CA ALA A 58 16.51 5.05 -5.30
C ALA A 58 15.72 6.29 -5.73
N VAL A 59 16.20 7.00 -6.76
CA VAL A 59 15.50 8.20 -7.28
C VAL A 59 14.17 7.83 -7.93
N PHE A 60 14.11 6.72 -8.69
CA PHE A 60 12.86 6.19 -9.21
C PHE A 60 11.86 5.89 -8.08
N GLY A 61 12.29 5.19 -7.04
CA GLY A 61 11.46 4.82 -5.90
C GLY A 61 10.99 6.03 -5.09
N LEU A 62 11.89 6.98 -4.81
CA LEU A 62 11.55 8.23 -4.11
C LEU A 62 10.55 9.08 -4.89
N ALA A 63 10.78 9.31 -6.18
CA ALA A 63 9.86 10.06 -7.02
C ALA A 63 8.50 9.35 -7.13
N SER A 64 8.52 8.02 -7.27
CA SER A 64 7.30 7.20 -7.28
C SER A 64 6.51 7.30 -5.98
N SER A 65 7.14 7.25 -4.82
CA SER A 65 6.46 7.27 -3.53
C SER A 65 6.01 8.68 -3.13
N LEU A 66 6.88 9.69 -3.24
CA LEU A 66 6.57 11.06 -2.79
C LEU A 66 5.48 11.73 -3.64
N LEU A 67 5.48 11.46 -4.95
CA LEU A 67 4.49 12.05 -5.86
C LEU A 67 3.21 11.20 -6.00
N ALA A 68 3.16 10.00 -5.40
CA ALA A 68 2.02 9.11 -5.52
C ALA A 68 0.69 9.75 -5.06
N PRO A 69 0.58 10.43 -3.89
CA PRO A 69 -0.68 11.05 -3.47
C PRO A 69 -1.15 12.15 -4.43
N TYR A 70 -0.21 12.91 -5.01
CA TYR A 70 -0.55 13.94 -6.00
C TYR A 70 -1.11 13.33 -7.29
N ARG A 71 -0.49 12.25 -7.79
CA ARG A 71 -0.98 11.51 -8.97
C ARG A 71 -2.34 10.86 -8.71
N ALA A 72 -2.53 10.28 -7.53
CA ALA A 72 -3.83 9.74 -7.12
C ALA A 72 -4.92 10.82 -7.13
N ARG A 73 -4.62 12.00 -6.58
CA ARG A 73 -5.53 13.15 -6.63
C ARG A 73 -5.87 13.58 -8.07
N LEU A 74 -4.90 13.51 -8.99
CA LEU A 74 -5.16 13.78 -10.41
C LEU A 74 -6.11 12.74 -11.02
N ILE A 75 -5.98 11.46 -10.65
CA ILE A 75 -6.88 10.40 -11.11
C ILE A 75 -8.28 10.61 -10.53
N ASP A 76 -8.39 10.86 -9.22
CA ASP A 76 -9.66 11.13 -8.55
C ASP A 76 -10.36 12.38 -9.12
N ARG A 77 -9.59 13.35 -9.62
CA ARG A 77 -10.13 14.58 -10.18
C ARG A 77 -10.50 14.47 -11.67
N HIS A 78 -9.67 13.82 -12.49
CA HIS A 78 -9.81 13.85 -13.95
C HIS A 78 -10.22 12.49 -14.55
N GLY A 79 -10.22 11.42 -13.75
CA GLY A 79 -10.59 10.08 -14.18
C GLY A 79 -9.49 9.34 -14.95
N VAL A 80 -9.83 8.13 -15.39
CA VAL A 80 -8.90 7.16 -15.98
C VAL A 80 -8.29 7.65 -17.29
N HIS A 81 -9.12 8.08 -18.22
CA HIS A 81 -8.65 8.44 -19.58
C HIS A 81 -7.80 9.70 -19.60
N ARG A 82 -8.06 10.67 -18.71
CA ARG A 82 -7.36 11.96 -18.69
C ARG A 82 -6.16 12.01 -17.75
N ALA A 83 -6.08 11.09 -16.80
CA ALA A 83 -4.98 11.07 -15.82
C ALA A 83 -4.23 9.72 -15.81
N LEU A 84 -4.90 8.60 -15.54
CA LEU A 84 -4.24 7.31 -15.34
C LEU A 84 -3.53 6.82 -16.62
N LEU A 85 -4.23 6.83 -17.75
CA LEU A 85 -3.67 6.32 -19.01
C LEU A 85 -2.50 7.18 -19.54
N PRO A 86 -2.56 8.54 -19.54
CA PRO A 86 -1.40 9.36 -19.90
C PRO A 86 -0.20 9.17 -18.96
N MET A 87 -0.42 9.00 -17.65
CA MET A 87 0.67 8.70 -16.70
C MET A 87 1.34 7.36 -17.04
N ALA A 88 0.54 6.31 -17.28
CA ALA A 88 1.07 5.00 -17.67
C ALA A 88 1.84 5.06 -18.99
N ALA A 89 1.34 5.79 -19.99
CA ALA A 89 2.02 5.99 -21.26
C ALA A 89 3.34 6.73 -21.09
N ALA A 90 3.36 7.84 -20.33
CA ALA A 90 4.58 8.59 -20.05
C ALA A 90 5.61 7.71 -19.31
N CYS A 91 5.19 6.98 -18.29
CA CYS A 91 6.08 6.06 -17.56
C CYS A 91 6.63 4.97 -18.48
N ALA A 92 5.80 4.35 -19.31
CA ALA A 92 6.21 3.30 -20.24
C ALA A 92 7.21 3.82 -21.28
N VAL A 93 7.00 5.01 -21.84
CA VAL A 93 7.94 5.67 -22.76
C VAL A 93 9.29 5.93 -22.07
N LEU A 94 9.27 6.46 -20.85
CA LEU A 94 10.50 6.73 -20.09
C LEU A 94 11.24 5.44 -19.75
N LEU A 95 10.55 4.35 -19.39
CA LEU A 95 11.15 3.05 -19.20
C LEU A 95 11.76 2.50 -20.51
N ALA A 96 11.07 2.66 -21.63
CA ALA A 96 11.60 2.28 -22.94
C ALA A 96 12.85 3.10 -23.33
N LEU A 97 12.88 4.39 -23.00
CA LEU A 97 14.07 5.22 -23.17
C LEU A 97 15.23 4.76 -22.28
N ILE A 98 14.97 4.38 -21.01
CA ILE A 98 15.99 3.81 -20.13
C ILE A 98 16.53 2.52 -20.74
N ALA A 99 15.67 1.65 -21.26
CA ALA A 99 16.09 0.42 -21.93
C ALA A 99 16.95 0.71 -23.18
N ALA A 100 16.57 1.66 -24.01
CA ALA A 100 17.31 2.05 -25.21
C ALA A 100 18.69 2.64 -24.87
N VAL A 101 18.76 3.54 -23.89
CA VAL A 101 20.04 4.12 -23.42
C VAL A 101 20.88 3.05 -22.73
N GLY A 102 20.25 2.21 -21.89
CA GLY A 102 20.92 1.14 -21.16
C GLY A 102 21.39 -0.05 -22.02
N TRP A 103 20.95 -0.10 -23.31
CA TRP A 103 21.43 -1.11 -24.25
C TRP A 103 22.89 -0.88 -24.66
N GLN A 104 23.35 0.36 -24.58
CA GLN A 104 24.71 0.77 -24.99
C GLN A 104 25.63 0.76 -23.76
N SER A 105 26.81 0.16 -23.90
CA SER A 105 27.88 0.29 -22.92
C SER A 105 28.43 1.73 -22.90
N GLY A 106 28.70 2.27 -21.71
CA GLY A 106 29.19 3.64 -21.56
C GLY A 106 28.09 4.70 -21.61
N ALA A 107 26.84 4.31 -21.34
CA ALA A 107 25.70 5.23 -21.28
C ALA A 107 25.93 6.37 -20.28
N SER A 108 25.42 7.57 -20.62
CA SER A 108 25.50 8.74 -19.74
C SER A 108 24.77 8.50 -18.42
N LYS A 109 25.51 8.53 -17.32
CA LYS A 109 24.97 8.39 -15.96
C LYS A 109 23.90 9.42 -15.67
N ALA A 110 24.14 10.69 -16.05
CA ALA A 110 23.21 11.80 -15.83
C ALA A 110 21.86 11.57 -16.53
N VAL A 111 21.88 11.05 -17.77
CA VAL A 111 20.68 10.72 -18.53
C VAL A 111 19.87 9.65 -17.82
N LEU A 112 20.53 8.57 -17.33
CA LEU A 112 19.86 7.50 -16.61
C LEU A 112 19.25 7.96 -15.29
N TRP A 113 19.91 8.87 -14.56
CA TRP A 113 19.36 9.49 -13.35
C TRP A 113 18.10 10.31 -13.63
N VAL A 114 18.15 11.17 -14.66
CA VAL A 114 17.00 12.02 -15.05
C VAL A 114 15.83 11.16 -15.53
N LEU A 115 16.10 10.16 -16.39
CA LEU A 115 15.05 9.25 -16.87
C LEU A 115 14.45 8.42 -15.74
N GLY A 116 15.28 7.94 -14.80
CA GLY A 116 14.80 7.21 -13.62
C GLY A 116 13.88 8.05 -12.74
N ALA A 117 14.29 9.29 -12.44
CA ALA A 117 13.47 10.24 -11.69
C ALA A 117 12.14 10.54 -12.40
N ALA A 118 12.19 10.82 -13.71
CA ALA A 118 11.01 11.13 -14.51
C ALA A 118 10.06 9.92 -14.61
N ALA A 119 10.59 8.72 -14.84
CA ALA A 119 9.78 7.48 -14.87
C ALA A 119 9.09 7.23 -13.54
N GLY A 120 9.82 7.38 -12.40
CA GLY A 120 9.23 7.30 -11.07
C GLY A 120 8.15 8.36 -10.84
N ALA A 121 8.38 9.60 -11.29
CA ALA A 121 7.41 10.69 -11.18
C ALA A 121 6.11 10.42 -11.96
N CYS A 122 6.17 9.66 -13.06
CA CYS A 122 5.01 9.30 -13.88
C CYS A 122 4.37 7.95 -13.50
N ALA A 123 4.96 7.15 -12.60
CA ALA A 123 4.49 5.81 -12.27
C ALA A 123 3.08 5.81 -11.64
N PRO A 124 2.04 5.27 -12.29
CA PRO A 124 0.66 5.37 -11.81
C PRO A 124 0.42 4.54 -10.53
N PRO A 125 -0.38 5.03 -9.55
CA PRO A 125 -0.70 4.34 -8.31
C PRO A 125 -1.79 3.27 -8.53
N LEU A 126 -1.47 2.20 -9.27
CA LEU A 126 -2.43 1.19 -9.73
C LEU A 126 -3.05 0.37 -8.59
N GLY A 127 -2.30 0.08 -7.51
CA GLY A 127 -2.81 -0.65 -6.35
C GLY A 127 -3.93 0.10 -5.63
N PRO A 128 -3.66 1.32 -5.14
CA PRO A 128 -4.69 2.18 -4.56
C PRO A 128 -5.89 2.41 -5.48
N PHE A 129 -5.67 2.62 -6.78
CA PHE A 129 -6.75 2.80 -7.74
C PHE A 129 -7.62 1.53 -7.88
N MET A 130 -7.00 0.33 -7.93
CA MET A 130 -7.79 -0.92 -7.96
C MET A 130 -8.65 -1.10 -6.69
N ARG A 131 -8.15 -0.67 -5.52
CA ARG A 131 -8.93 -0.70 -4.27
C ARG A 131 -10.13 0.25 -4.30
N THR A 132 -10.02 1.38 -4.97
CA THR A 132 -11.17 2.25 -5.26
C THR A 132 -12.17 1.54 -6.16
N LEU A 133 -11.73 0.88 -7.24
CA LEU A 133 -12.62 0.11 -8.11
C LEU A 133 -13.27 -1.08 -7.41
N TRP A 134 -12.62 -1.70 -6.42
CA TRP A 134 -13.25 -2.75 -5.61
C TRP A 134 -14.45 -2.23 -4.83
N ARG A 135 -14.42 -0.98 -4.34
CA ARG A 135 -15.59 -0.37 -3.67
C ARG A 135 -16.75 -0.13 -4.63
N GLU A 136 -16.46 0.26 -5.85
CA GLU A 136 -17.46 0.41 -6.91
C GLU A 136 -18.09 -0.94 -7.30
N LEU A 137 -17.27 -2.01 -7.32
CA LEU A 137 -17.71 -3.37 -7.65
C LEU A 137 -18.51 -4.04 -6.52
N VAL A 138 -18.30 -3.63 -5.27
CA VAL A 138 -18.87 -4.24 -4.05
C VAL A 138 -19.39 -3.13 -3.11
N PRO A 139 -20.46 -2.42 -3.48
CA PRO A 139 -20.89 -1.25 -2.70
C PRO A 139 -21.49 -1.59 -1.34
N ASP A 140 -22.24 -2.71 -1.22
CA ASP A 140 -23.12 -2.97 -0.08
C ASP A 140 -22.75 -4.20 0.78
N ASP A 141 -21.62 -4.86 0.49
CA ASP A 141 -21.17 -6.05 1.24
C ASP A 141 -19.75 -5.86 1.80
N GLU A 142 -19.67 -5.41 3.05
CA GLU A 142 -18.38 -5.20 3.74
C GLU A 142 -17.53 -6.48 3.80
N GLN A 143 -18.15 -7.66 3.91
CA GLN A 143 -17.41 -8.90 3.97
C GLN A 143 -16.84 -9.30 2.60
N LEU A 144 -17.60 -9.07 1.54
CA LEU A 144 -17.14 -9.33 0.18
C LEU A 144 -16.04 -8.33 -0.20
N LEU A 145 -16.17 -7.06 0.23
CA LEU A 145 -15.15 -6.03 0.04
C LEU A 145 -13.84 -6.40 0.81
N GLN A 146 -13.96 -6.87 2.06
CA GLN A 146 -12.80 -7.36 2.82
C GLN A 146 -12.08 -8.49 2.09
N ARG A 147 -12.83 -9.44 1.48
CA ARG A 147 -12.24 -10.51 0.65
C ARG A 147 -11.56 -9.96 -0.59
N ALA A 148 -12.19 -9.02 -1.27
CA ALA A 148 -11.61 -8.39 -2.45
C ALA A 148 -10.27 -7.71 -2.10
N TYR A 149 -10.21 -6.97 -1.00
CA TYR A 149 -8.98 -6.33 -0.53
C TYR A 149 -7.92 -7.34 -0.06
N SER A 150 -8.33 -8.41 0.62
CA SER A 150 -7.41 -9.48 1.00
C SER A 150 -6.81 -10.17 -0.23
N LEU A 151 -7.65 -10.47 -1.23
CA LEU A 151 -7.20 -11.06 -2.50
C LEU A 151 -6.24 -10.11 -3.24
N ASP A 152 -6.57 -8.82 -3.26
CA ASP A 152 -5.74 -7.79 -3.89
C ASP A 152 -4.36 -7.67 -3.22
N THR A 153 -4.32 -7.65 -1.89
CA THR A 153 -3.06 -7.57 -1.11
C THR A 153 -2.20 -8.81 -1.33
N VAL A 154 -2.80 -10.01 -1.25
CA VAL A 154 -2.06 -11.26 -1.50
C VAL A 154 -1.55 -11.34 -2.93
N ALA A 155 -2.35 -10.93 -3.91
CA ALA A 155 -1.91 -10.90 -5.30
C ALA A 155 -0.75 -9.91 -5.49
N GLU A 156 -0.79 -8.75 -4.84
CA GLU A 156 0.30 -7.77 -4.87
C GLU A 156 1.59 -8.34 -4.25
N ASP A 157 1.51 -9.00 -3.09
CA ASP A 157 2.66 -9.69 -2.47
C ASP A 157 3.28 -10.72 -3.42
N LEU A 158 2.44 -11.51 -4.11
CA LEU A 158 2.91 -12.50 -5.09
C LEU A 158 3.62 -11.86 -6.29
N LEU A 159 3.20 -10.70 -6.75
CA LEU A 159 3.87 -9.98 -7.85
C LEU A 159 5.30 -9.59 -7.48
N TYR A 160 5.54 -9.21 -6.22
CA TYR A 160 6.88 -8.88 -5.72
C TYR A 160 7.78 -10.10 -5.50
N VAL A 161 7.22 -11.30 -5.43
CA VAL A 161 7.99 -12.56 -5.39
C VAL A 161 8.27 -13.08 -6.81
N VAL A 162 7.23 -13.15 -7.65
CA VAL A 162 7.32 -13.70 -9.00
C VAL A 162 8.09 -12.78 -9.95
N GLY A 163 7.95 -11.46 -9.77
CA GLY A 163 8.60 -10.47 -10.64
C GLY A 163 10.12 -10.60 -10.69
N PRO A 164 10.84 -10.56 -9.56
CA PRO A 164 12.30 -10.77 -9.56
C PRO A 164 12.74 -12.13 -10.08
N LEU A 165 11.98 -13.19 -9.81
CA LEU A 165 12.27 -14.54 -10.34
C LEU A 165 12.19 -14.56 -11.88
N LEU A 166 11.13 -13.96 -12.43
CA LEU A 166 10.99 -13.83 -13.88
C LEU A 166 12.10 -12.95 -14.46
N THR A 167 12.44 -11.84 -13.80
CA THR A 167 13.53 -10.96 -14.23
C THR A 167 14.84 -11.71 -14.26
N GLY A 168 15.17 -12.47 -13.21
CA GLY A 168 16.39 -13.28 -13.16
C GLY A 168 16.45 -14.32 -14.28
N ALA A 169 15.33 -15.01 -14.55
CA ALA A 169 15.24 -15.98 -15.64
C ALA A 169 15.40 -15.31 -17.02
N LEU A 170 14.77 -14.16 -17.24
CA LEU A 170 14.90 -13.42 -18.50
C LEU A 170 16.33 -12.92 -18.73
N THR A 171 16.96 -12.37 -17.71
CA THR A 171 18.31 -11.80 -17.81
C THR A 171 19.41 -12.86 -17.89
N ALA A 172 19.13 -14.10 -17.52
CA ALA A 172 20.00 -15.24 -17.78
C ALA A 172 20.04 -15.66 -19.26
N LEU A 173 18.98 -15.33 -20.02
CA LEU A 173 18.81 -15.75 -21.43
C LEU A 173 18.91 -14.56 -22.41
N ALA A 174 18.76 -13.33 -21.94
CA ALA A 174 18.62 -12.15 -22.77
C ALA A 174 19.17 -10.89 -22.09
N GLU A 175 19.25 -9.80 -22.85
CA GLU A 175 19.66 -8.49 -22.35
C GLU A 175 18.73 -7.97 -21.22
N PRO A 176 19.27 -7.47 -20.11
CA PRO A 176 18.46 -6.90 -19.00
C PRO A 176 17.49 -5.79 -19.46
N ALA A 177 17.88 -5.01 -20.48
CA ALA A 177 17.04 -3.98 -21.07
C ALA A 177 15.70 -4.51 -21.63
N LEU A 178 15.64 -5.78 -22.06
CA LEU A 178 14.40 -6.42 -22.51
C LEU A 178 13.41 -6.62 -21.36
N ALA A 179 13.89 -6.87 -20.14
CA ALA A 179 13.02 -6.96 -18.98
C ALA A 179 12.40 -5.58 -18.62
N VAL A 180 13.16 -4.48 -18.81
CA VAL A 180 12.63 -3.10 -18.67
C VAL A 180 11.59 -2.82 -19.75
N LEU A 181 11.82 -3.22 -21.01
CA LEU A 181 10.83 -3.08 -22.09
C LEU A 181 9.57 -3.91 -21.82
N LEU A 182 9.72 -5.14 -21.32
CA LEU A 182 8.59 -5.97 -20.91
C LEU A 182 7.77 -5.26 -19.82
N SER A 183 8.42 -4.66 -18.83
CA SER A 183 7.74 -3.87 -17.80
C SER A 183 6.96 -2.70 -18.42
N ALA A 184 7.55 -1.97 -19.36
CA ALA A 184 6.89 -0.87 -20.06
C ALA A 184 5.64 -1.35 -20.83
N MET A 185 5.74 -2.48 -21.53
CA MET A 185 4.63 -3.07 -22.28
C MET A 185 3.51 -3.57 -21.36
N LEU A 186 3.84 -4.25 -20.27
CA LEU A 186 2.87 -4.73 -19.28
C LEU A 186 2.14 -3.57 -18.59
N LEU A 187 2.88 -2.52 -18.22
CA LEU A 187 2.33 -1.32 -17.61
C LEU A 187 1.31 -0.65 -18.54
N LEU A 188 1.71 -0.36 -19.76
CA LEU A 188 0.87 0.34 -20.73
C LEU A 188 -0.30 -0.54 -21.19
N GLY A 189 -0.02 -1.78 -21.60
CA GLY A 189 -1.03 -2.71 -22.10
C GLY A 189 -2.06 -3.06 -21.01
N GLY A 190 -1.60 -3.41 -19.81
CA GLY A 190 -2.49 -3.70 -18.69
C GLY A 190 -3.35 -2.48 -18.29
N THR A 191 -2.76 -1.27 -18.25
CA THR A 191 -3.49 -0.04 -17.95
C THR A 191 -4.48 0.31 -19.07
N ALA A 192 -4.12 0.11 -20.33
CA ALA A 192 -5.03 0.32 -21.46
C ALA A 192 -6.24 -0.63 -21.38
N VAL A 193 -6.02 -1.93 -21.13
CA VAL A 193 -7.10 -2.90 -20.93
C VAL A 193 -7.95 -2.53 -19.71
N LEU A 194 -7.34 -2.11 -18.59
CA LEU A 194 -8.04 -1.63 -17.40
C LEU A 194 -8.94 -0.43 -17.74
N ALA A 195 -8.44 0.53 -18.52
CA ALA A 195 -9.19 1.72 -18.93
C ALA A 195 -10.42 1.39 -19.80
N THR A 196 -10.42 0.25 -20.50
CA THR A 196 -11.58 -0.22 -21.26
C THR A 196 -12.59 -1.02 -20.43
N SER A 197 -12.30 -1.30 -19.15
CA SER A 197 -13.28 -1.97 -18.29
C SER A 197 -14.43 -1.00 -17.96
N PRO A 198 -15.70 -1.43 -18.01
CA PRO A 198 -16.84 -0.53 -17.79
C PRO A 198 -16.77 0.21 -16.46
N VAL A 199 -16.32 -0.46 -15.40
CA VAL A 199 -16.19 0.14 -14.06
C VAL A 199 -15.12 1.24 -14.03
N ALA A 200 -13.94 0.99 -14.63
CA ALA A 200 -12.90 2.01 -14.70
C ALA A 200 -13.28 3.14 -15.68
N ALA A 201 -13.94 2.82 -16.78
CA ALA A 201 -14.40 3.80 -17.76
C ALA A 201 -15.52 4.72 -17.21
N SER A 202 -16.37 4.20 -16.33
CA SER A 202 -17.41 5.00 -15.64
C SER A 202 -16.84 5.87 -14.54
N PHE A 203 -15.64 5.60 -14.07
CA PHE A 203 -14.94 6.43 -13.08
C PHE A 203 -14.60 7.81 -13.69
N ARG A 204 -15.56 8.72 -13.58
CA ARG A 204 -15.44 10.11 -14.02
C ARG A 204 -14.92 10.93 -12.86
N GLY A 205 -13.71 11.33 -12.85
CA GLY A 205 -13.18 12.15 -11.76
C GLY A 205 -14.13 13.29 -11.33
N SER A 206 -14.02 13.74 -10.09
CA SER A 206 -14.87 14.76 -9.45
C SER A 206 -14.94 16.12 -10.18
N ALA A 207 -14.09 16.34 -11.18
CA ALA A 207 -14.09 17.55 -12.03
C ALA A 207 -14.94 17.39 -13.31
N ALA A 208 -15.51 16.20 -13.57
CA ALA A 208 -16.38 16.02 -14.74
C ALA A 208 -17.73 16.74 -14.50
N PRO A 209 -18.26 17.47 -15.51
CA PRO A 209 -19.60 18.04 -15.38
C PRO A 209 -20.63 16.92 -15.17
N PRO A 210 -21.66 17.15 -14.34
CA PRO A 210 -22.75 16.20 -14.17
C PRO A 210 -23.34 15.84 -15.54
N PRO A 211 -23.81 14.59 -15.76
CA PRO A 211 -24.56 14.29 -16.96
C PRO A 211 -25.76 15.27 -17.03
N ASP A 212 -26.02 15.81 -18.24
CA ASP A 212 -27.17 16.67 -18.51
C ASP A 212 -28.48 15.89 -18.24
N THR A 213 -28.87 15.78 -16.99
CA THR A 213 -30.21 15.40 -16.55
C THR A 213 -31.01 16.67 -16.48
N GLY A 214 -31.79 16.90 -17.53
CA GLY A 214 -32.56 18.13 -17.71
C GLY A 214 -33.32 18.54 -16.46
N GLY A 215 -32.94 19.65 -15.89
CA GLY A 215 -33.79 20.49 -15.09
C GLY A 215 -33.66 20.47 -13.57
N GLU A 216 -33.02 19.49 -12.91
CA GLU A 216 -32.76 19.57 -11.46
C GLU A 216 -31.30 19.87 -11.18
N ARG A 217 -31.04 21.01 -10.53
CA ARG A 217 -29.71 21.33 -10.01
C ARG A 217 -29.28 20.20 -9.08
N ALA A 218 -28.31 19.41 -9.51
CA ALA A 218 -27.67 18.42 -8.65
C ALA A 218 -27.25 19.11 -7.33
N PRO A 219 -27.48 18.48 -6.16
CA PRO A 219 -27.03 19.00 -4.89
C PRO A 219 -25.55 19.38 -5.00
N THR A 220 -25.21 20.60 -4.58
CA THR A 220 -23.81 21.03 -4.49
C THR A 220 -23.05 19.96 -3.72
N PRO A 221 -21.91 19.42 -4.23
CA PRO A 221 -21.16 18.41 -3.51
C PRO A 221 -20.92 18.90 -2.08
N PRO A 222 -21.15 18.07 -1.05
CA PRO A 222 -20.96 18.49 0.33
C PRO A 222 -19.58 19.12 0.47
N GLY A 223 -19.55 20.33 1.04
CA GLY A 223 -18.34 21.14 1.18
C GLY A 223 -17.23 20.27 1.78
N ARG A 224 -16.04 20.34 1.21
CA ARG A 224 -14.86 19.59 1.62
C ARG A 224 -14.71 19.64 3.13
N ASP A 225 -14.97 18.54 3.84
CA ASP A 225 -14.68 18.47 5.27
C ASP A 225 -13.16 18.60 5.45
N PRO A 226 -12.65 19.71 6.02
CA PRO A 226 -11.23 19.92 6.24
C PRO A 226 -10.63 18.89 7.22
N ARG A 227 -11.48 18.09 7.87
CA ARG A 227 -11.08 17.08 8.87
C ARG A 227 -10.88 15.69 8.30
N TRP A 228 -11.07 15.46 7.00
CA TRP A 228 -10.90 14.15 6.35
C TRP A 228 -9.54 13.50 6.65
N TRP A 229 -8.44 14.29 6.71
CA TRP A 229 -7.09 13.83 7.00
C TRP A 229 -6.88 13.47 8.47
N VAL A 230 -7.71 13.92 9.43
CA VAL A 230 -7.67 13.47 10.81
C VAL A 230 -8.14 12.01 10.90
N ALA A 231 -9.14 11.63 10.09
CA ALA A 231 -9.60 10.25 10.00
C ALA A 231 -8.59 9.34 9.29
N LEU A 232 -7.77 9.91 8.40
CA LEU A 232 -6.73 9.19 7.68
C LEU A 232 -5.43 9.02 8.48
N LEU A 233 -5.19 9.87 9.50
CA LEU A 233 -3.98 9.78 10.32
C LEU A 233 -3.77 8.40 10.94
N GLU A 234 -4.83 7.76 11.39
CA GLU A 234 -4.75 6.44 12.01
C GLU A 234 -4.17 5.38 11.09
N PRO A 235 -4.78 5.07 9.92
CA PRO A 235 -4.23 4.07 9.02
C PRO A 235 -2.85 4.47 8.47
N VAL A 236 -2.58 5.76 8.27
CA VAL A 236 -1.28 6.26 7.78
C VAL A 236 -0.18 6.05 8.82
N LEU A 237 -0.40 6.41 10.09
CA LEU A 237 0.59 6.24 11.16
C LEU A 237 0.89 4.75 11.40
N VAL A 238 -0.15 3.93 11.45
CA VAL A 238 0.02 2.49 11.67
C VAL A 238 0.76 1.85 10.50
N THR A 239 0.44 2.21 9.27
CA THR A 239 1.14 1.64 8.10
C THR A 239 2.55 2.17 7.92
N ALA A 240 2.84 3.41 8.32
CA ALA A 240 4.22 3.90 8.42
C ALA A 240 5.04 3.07 9.42
N GLY A 241 4.47 2.80 10.60
CA GLY A 241 5.10 1.94 11.60
C GLY A 241 5.26 0.49 11.12
N LEU A 242 4.25 -0.06 10.44
CA LEU A 242 4.32 -1.39 9.83
C LEU A 242 5.42 -1.46 8.77
N GLY A 243 5.50 -0.48 7.88
CA GLY A 243 6.57 -0.38 6.90
C GLY A 243 7.95 -0.32 7.57
N ALA A 244 8.12 0.55 8.58
CA ALA A 244 9.37 0.66 9.32
C ALA A 244 9.77 -0.65 10.00
N CYS A 245 8.80 -1.35 10.57
CA CYS A 245 8.99 -2.67 11.13
C CYS A 245 9.46 -3.68 10.07
N MET A 246 8.83 -3.71 8.89
CA MET A 246 9.20 -4.64 7.82
C MET A 246 10.59 -4.37 7.25
N GLY A 247 10.93 -3.10 6.98
CA GLY A 247 12.25 -2.72 6.50
C GLY A 247 13.36 -3.06 7.49
N ALA A 248 13.11 -2.79 8.77
CA ALA A 248 14.01 -3.15 9.85
C ALA A 248 14.15 -4.67 10.00
N PHE A 249 13.05 -5.42 10.00
CA PHE A 249 13.03 -6.87 10.15
C PHE A 249 13.81 -7.57 9.04
N ASN A 250 13.62 -7.14 7.79
CA ASN A 250 14.34 -7.71 6.65
C ASN A 250 15.87 -7.52 6.80
N LEU A 251 16.33 -6.34 7.22
CA LEU A 251 17.75 -6.09 7.46
C LEU A 251 18.29 -6.91 8.64
N LEU A 252 17.51 -7.00 9.73
CA LEU A 252 17.87 -7.79 10.89
C LEU A 252 17.95 -9.29 10.60
N ALA A 253 17.08 -9.81 9.75
CA ALA A 253 17.13 -11.21 9.31
C ALA A 253 18.46 -11.54 8.60
N VAL A 254 18.94 -10.62 7.75
CA VAL A 254 20.25 -10.73 7.11
C VAL A 254 21.37 -10.69 8.15
N ALA A 255 21.36 -9.67 9.05
CA ALA A 255 22.39 -9.51 10.07
C ALA A 255 22.41 -10.70 11.06
N PHE A 256 21.25 -11.27 11.38
CA PHE A 256 21.15 -12.46 12.23
C PHE A 256 21.77 -13.68 11.55
N ALA A 257 21.46 -13.90 10.27
CA ALA A 257 21.97 -15.02 9.51
C ALA A 257 23.50 -14.93 9.31
N ASP A 258 24.02 -13.74 9.09
CA ASP A 258 25.46 -13.49 8.95
C ASP A 258 26.20 -13.85 10.26
N ARG A 259 25.68 -13.43 11.41
CA ARG A 259 26.25 -13.76 12.72
C ARG A 259 26.27 -15.27 13.04
N HIS A 260 25.37 -16.03 12.42
CA HIS A 260 25.28 -17.49 12.60
C HIS A 260 25.98 -18.28 11.48
N GLY A 261 26.70 -17.62 10.57
CA GLY A 261 27.35 -18.26 9.41
C GLY A 261 26.36 -18.92 8.46
N ALA A 262 25.10 -18.48 8.43
CA ALA A 262 23.99 -19.11 7.74
C ALA A 262 23.35 -18.20 6.66
N ALA A 263 24.17 -17.42 5.95
CA ALA A 263 23.71 -16.42 4.96
C ALA A 263 22.74 -17.01 3.91
N ALA A 264 22.96 -18.24 3.48
CA ALA A 264 22.07 -18.94 2.53
C ALA A 264 20.66 -19.20 3.08
N THR A 265 20.47 -19.20 4.41
CA THR A 265 19.16 -19.47 5.04
C THR A 265 18.27 -18.24 5.11
N VAL A 266 18.76 -17.03 4.81
CA VAL A 266 17.95 -15.80 4.73
C VAL A 266 16.78 -15.96 3.78
N SER A 267 17.00 -16.64 2.65
CA SER A 267 15.96 -16.93 1.65
C SER A 267 14.79 -17.71 2.25
N TRP A 268 15.05 -18.65 3.18
CA TRP A 268 14.00 -19.42 3.86
C TRP A 268 13.20 -18.55 4.83
N VAL A 269 13.85 -17.64 5.56
CA VAL A 269 13.18 -16.69 6.46
C VAL A 269 12.29 -15.75 5.64
N SER A 270 12.79 -15.23 4.54
CA SER A 270 12.02 -14.37 3.63
C SER A 270 10.85 -15.12 2.98
N ALA A 271 11.06 -16.37 2.58
CA ALA A 271 10.01 -17.23 2.04
C ALA A 271 8.93 -17.53 3.10
N ALA A 272 9.33 -17.84 4.35
CA ALA A 272 8.40 -18.04 5.45
C ALA A 272 7.53 -16.80 5.68
N LEU A 273 8.13 -15.60 5.68
CA LEU A 273 7.41 -14.35 5.83
C LEU A 273 6.43 -14.13 4.67
N ALA A 274 6.85 -14.31 3.42
CA ALA A 274 6.01 -14.07 2.24
C ALA A 274 4.85 -15.07 2.13
N VAL A 275 5.13 -16.37 2.31
CA VAL A 275 4.09 -17.43 2.26
C VAL A 275 3.09 -17.24 3.39
N SER A 276 3.57 -16.94 4.60
CA SER A 276 2.68 -16.71 5.75
C SER A 276 1.86 -15.43 5.57
N SER A 277 2.39 -14.36 4.94
CA SER A 277 1.63 -13.17 4.61
C SER A 277 0.47 -13.49 3.66
N ALA A 278 0.74 -14.25 2.61
CA ALA A 278 -0.31 -14.69 1.69
C ALA A 278 -1.37 -15.55 2.40
N LEU A 279 -0.97 -16.52 3.21
CA LEU A 279 -1.90 -17.36 3.99
C LEU A 279 -2.70 -16.51 4.99
N GLY A 280 -2.06 -15.61 5.72
CA GLY A 280 -2.70 -14.72 6.68
C GLY A 280 -3.73 -13.81 6.01
N GLY A 281 -3.40 -13.24 4.85
CA GLY A 281 -4.31 -12.43 4.04
C GLY A 281 -5.54 -13.22 3.59
N LEU A 282 -5.35 -14.42 3.02
CA LEU A 282 -6.44 -15.29 2.61
C LEU A 282 -7.30 -15.73 3.79
N PHE A 283 -6.67 -16.11 4.90
CA PHE A 283 -7.40 -16.50 6.11
C PHE A 283 -8.21 -15.34 6.68
N TYR A 284 -7.62 -14.13 6.74
CA TYR A 284 -8.29 -12.93 7.21
C TYR A 284 -9.53 -12.59 6.38
N GLY A 285 -9.43 -12.65 5.06
CA GLY A 285 -10.56 -12.39 4.17
C GLY A 285 -11.67 -13.45 4.25
N ALA A 286 -11.34 -14.70 4.61
CA ALA A 286 -12.32 -15.78 4.76
C ALA A 286 -13.18 -15.65 6.03
N ILE A 287 -12.64 -15.04 7.10
CA ILE A 287 -13.32 -14.91 8.39
C ILE A 287 -14.40 -13.84 8.38
N ARG A 288 -15.55 -14.15 8.98
CA ARG A 288 -16.58 -13.17 9.32
C ARG A 288 -16.26 -12.52 10.67
N TRP A 289 -15.71 -11.31 10.62
CA TRP A 289 -15.33 -10.59 11.82
C TRP A 289 -16.56 -9.94 12.49
N ARG A 290 -16.70 -10.15 13.80
CA ARG A 290 -17.68 -9.43 14.63
C ARG A 290 -17.13 -8.10 15.17
N LEU A 291 -15.80 -7.91 15.12
CA LEU A 291 -15.12 -6.71 15.55
C LEU A 291 -15.05 -5.70 14.40
N SER A 292 -15.18 -4.42 14.72
CA SER A 292 -15.01 -3.36 13.74
C SER A 292 -13.57 -3.29 13.21
N THR A 293 -13.36 -2.81 11.99
CA THR A 293 -12.04 -2.59 11.37
C THR A 293 -11.12 -1.80 12.28
N ARG A 294 -11.66 -0.76 12.92
CA ARG A 294 -10.93 0.10 13.86
C ARG A 294 -10.50 -0.60 15.15
N THR A 295 -11.18 -1.65 15.58
CA THR A 295 -10.78 -2.47 16.74
C THR A 295 -9.77 -3.54 16.34
N ARG A 296 -9.89 -4.10 15.14
CA ARG A 296 -8.98 -5.14 14.62
C ARG A 296 -7.58 -4.60 14.39
N LEU A 297 -7.45 -3.38 13.85
CA LEU A 297 -6.15 -2.81 13.50
C LEU A 297 -5.16 -2.78 14.69
N PRO A 298 -5.47 -2.20 15.87
CA PRO A 298 -4.55 -2.20 17.00
C PRO A 298 -4.27 -3.60 17.55
N ILE A 299 -5.23 -4.53 17.48
CA ILE A 299 -5.00 -5.92 17.91
C ILE A 299 -3.96 -6.59 17.02
N LEU A 300 -4.13 -6.52 15.69
CA LEU A 300 -3.21 -7.12 14.71
C LEU A 300 -1.81 -6.52 14.85
N THR A 301 -1.70 -5.19 14.98
CA THR A 301 -0.43 -4.49 15.13
C THR A 301 0.27 -4.82 16.44
N THR A 302 -0.48 -5.01 17.54
CA THR A 302 0.10 -5.41 18.83
C THR A 302 0.73 -6.78 18.75
N PHE A 303 0.01 -7.79 18.22
CA PHE A 303 0.58 -9.14 18.08
C PHE A 303 1.79 -9.14 17.13
N LEU A 304 1.72 -8.42 16.01
CA LEU A 304 2.84 -8.29 15.08
C LEU A 304 4.07 -7.70 15.77
N GLY A 305 3.90 -6.60 16.49
CA GLY A 305 5.00 -5.95 17.24
C GLY A 305 5.59 -6.85 18.33
N VAL A 306 4.75 -7.60 19.05
CA VAL A 306 5.20 -8.58 20.05
C VAL A 306 6.05 -9.68 19.39
N PHE A 307 5.63 -10.23 18.25
CA PHE A 307 6.43 -11.24 17.55
C PHE A 307 7.75 -10.68 17.04
N CYS A 308 7.79 -9.41 16.61
CA CYS A 308 9.06 -8.75 16.26
C CYS A 308 9.99 -8.64 17.47
N VAL A 309 9.48 -8.26 18.65
CA VAL A 309 10.28 -8.21 19.88
C VAL A 309 10.80 -9.61 20.27
N LEU A 310 9.94 -10.61 20.21
CA LEU A 310 10.31 -11.99 20.52
C LEU A 310 11.37 -12.56 19.56
N SER A 311 11.43 -12.08 18.33
CA SER A 311 12.46 -12.46 17.34
C SER A 311 13.88 -12.14 17.82
N GLY A 312 14.03 -11.19 18.74
CA GLY A 312 15.33 -10.87 19.35
C GLY A 312 15.78 -11.86 20.43
N GLN A 313 14.92 -12.75 20.89
CA GLN A 313 15.21 -13.71 21.94
C GLN A 313 15.59 -15.11 21.40
N VAL A 314 15.42 -15.34 20.11
CA VAL A 314 15.76 -16.63 19.51
C VAL A 314 17.25 -16.77 19.25
N THR A 315 17.75 -18.00 19.39
CA THR A 315 19.17 -18.32 19.29
C THR A 315 19.55 -19.01 17.96
N GLY A 316 18.57 -19.28 17.10
CA GLY A 316 18.85 -20.00 15.85
C GLY A 316 17.88 -19.63 14.72
N MET A 317 18.29 -19.98 13.48
CA MET A 317 17.57 -19.65 12.25
C MET A 317 16.15 -20.25 12.18
N VAL A 318 15.95 -21.44 12.75
CA VAL A 318 14.62 -22.08 12.78
C VAL A 318 13.63 -21.25 13.63
N GLY A 319 14.07 -20.79 14.81
CA GLY A 319 13.25 -19.92 15.67
C GLY A 319 12.95 -18.58 14.98
N LEU A 320 13.94 -17.98 14.33
CA LEU A 320 13.73 -16.74 13.55
C LEU A 320 12.75 -16.97 12.41
N GLY A 321 12.86 -18.07 11.67
CA GLY A 321 11.96 -18.42 10.58
C GLY A 321 10.52 -18.63 11.05
N ALA A 322 10.31 -19.28 12.21
CA ALA A 322 8.99 -19.47 12.81
C ALA A 322 8.34 -18.12 13.20
N LEU A 323 9.11 -17.22 13.84
CA LEU A 323 8.62 -15.89 14.20
C LEU A 323 8.43 -14.98 12.97
N ALA A 324 9.29 -15.08 11.95
CA ALA A 324 9.09 -14.43 10.67
C ALA A 324 7.77 -14.87 10.02
N GLY A 325 7.45 -16.17 10.11
CA GLY A 325 6.16 -16.69 9.67
C GLY A 325 4.99 -16.09 10.45
N ALA A 326 5.10 -15.94 11.77
CA ALA A 326 4.06 -15.32 12.60
C ALA A 326 3.89 -13.80 12.27
N VAL A 327 4.99 -13.08 12.07
CA VAL A 327 4.99 -11.68 11.64
C VAL A 327 4.35 -11.56 10.25
N GLY A 328 4.77 -12.39 9.30
CA GLY A 328 4.19 -12.43 7.95
C GLY A 328 2.70 -12.68 7.97
N PHE A 329 2.23 -13.66 8.74
CA PHE A 329 0.81 -14.01 8.84
C PHE A 329 -0.07 -12.85 9.27
N LEU A 330 0.44 -11.90 10.04
CA LEU A 330 -0.27 -10.71 10.48
C LEU A 330 -0.09 -9.49 9.55
N MET A 331 0.90 -9.51 8.66
CA MET A 331 1.23 -8.38 7.80
C MET A 331 0.09 -8.03 6.83
N ALA A 332 -0.33 -8.98 5.99
CA ALA A 332 -1.40 -8.75 5.02
C ALA A 332 -2.75 -8.41 5.68
N PRO A 333 -3.19 -9.06 6.78
CA PRO A 333 -4.36 -8.64 7.55
C PRO A 333 -4.30 -7.21 8.06
N THR A 334 -3.15 -6.79 8.59
CA THR A 334 -2.95 -5.43 9.10
C THR A 334 -3.06 -4.40 7.98
N LEU A 335 -2.38 -4.64 6.87
CA LEU A 335 -2.41 -3.76 5.71
C LEU A 335 -3.80 -3.69 5.06
N THR A 336 -4.47 -4.83 4.90
CA THR A 336 -5.86 -4.90 4.42
C THR A 336 -6.81 -4.10 5.31
N THR A 337 -6.68 -4.22 6.65
CA THR A 337 -7.50 -3.47 7.59
C THR A 337 -7.25 -1.96 7.49
N ALA A 338 -6.00 -1.55 7.33
CA ALA A 338 -5.65 -0.14 7.14
C ALA A 338 -6.25 0.44 5.84
N TYR A 339 -6.21 -0.32 4.74
CA TYR A 339 -6.85 0.08 3.49
C TYR A 339 -8.38 0.15 3.59
N LEU A 340 -9.01 -0.77 4.34
CA LEU A 340 -10.46 -0.71 4.58
C LEU A 340 -10.82 0.58 5.32
N ILE A 341 -10.08 0.94 6.38
CA ILE A 341 -10.31 2.18 7.14
C ILE A 341 -10.06 3.41 6.26
N ALA A 342 -8.97 3.43 5.49
CA ALA A 342 -8.68 4.55 4.60
C ALA A 342 -9.77 4.76 3.54
N GLY A 343 -10.32 3.67 3.04
CA GLY A 343 -11.38 3.73 2.06
C GLY A 343 -12.74 4.16 2.63
N GLU A 344 -12.98 4.13 3.97
CA GLU A 344 -14.16 4.73 4.61
C GLU A 344 -14.09 6.28 4.60
N VAL A 345 -12.91 6.85 4.35
CA VAL A 345 -12.70 8.30 4.38
C VAL A 345 -12.91 8.88 3.00
N ASP A 346 -14.00 9.63 2.81
CA ASP A 346 -14.33 10.37 1.58
C ASP A 346 -14.17 9.54 0.28
N SER A 347 -14.84 8.37 0.25
CA SER A 347 -14.74 7.41 -0.85
C SER A 347 -15.21 7.96 -2.19
N GLU A 348 -16.13 8.92 -2.21
CA GLU A 348 -16.71 9.48 -3.43
C GLU A 348 -15.77 10.43 -4.18
N SER A 349 -14.91 11.17 -3.46
CA SER A 349 -14.08 12.21 -4.08
C SER A 349 -12.57 11.96 -4.01
N ARG A 350 -12.09 11.10 -3.10
CA ARG A 350 -10.66 10.90 -2.79
C ARG A 350 -10.24 9.45 -2.48
N GLY A 351 -10.99 8.50 -2.97
CA GLY A 351 -10.74 7.09 -2.66
C GLY A 351 -9.32 6.62 -3.03
N THR A 352 -8.83 7.00 -4.21
CA THR A 352 -7.49 6.66 -4.67
C THR A 352 -6.42 7.43 -3.87
N GLU A 353 -6.65 8.70 -3.56
CA GLU A 353 -5.74 9.52 -2.76
C GLU A 353 -5.57 8.93 -1.35
N ALA A 354 -6.66 8.56 -0.68
CA ALA A 354 -6.64 7.99 0.66
C ALA A 354 -5.85 6.66 0.72
N GLY A 355 -6.13 5.74 -0.20
CA GLY A 355 -5.38 4.49 -0.31
C GLY A 355 -3.91 4.70 -0.67
N THR A 356 -3.60 5.73 -1.45
CA THR A 356 -2.22 6.07 -1.81
C THR A 356 -1.42 6.61 -0.63
N TRP A 357 -2.03 7.37 0.27
CA TRP A 357 -1.37 7.81 1.50
C TRP A 357 -0.95 6.63 2.38
N VAL A 358 -1.81 5.60 2.51
CA VAL A 358 -1.48 4.35 3.21
C VAL A 358 -0.28 3.65 2.57
N ASN A 359 -0.28 3.52 1.24
CA ASN A 359 0.82 2.89 0.50
C ASN A 359 2.13 3.68 0.61
N THR A 360 2.06 5.01 0.47
CA THR A 360 3.22 5.90 0.62
C THR A 360 3.80 5.83 2.03
N ALA A 361 2.94 5.81 3.04
CA ALA A 361 3.35 5.69 4.43
C ALA A 361 4.08 4.36 4.69
N PHE A 362 3.56 3.25 4.16
CA PHE A 362 4.22 1.95 4.24
C PHE A 362 5.60 1.97 3.57
N ASN A 363 5.71 2.45 2.33
CA ASN A 363 6.97 2.46 1.58
C ASN A 363 8.01 3.39 2.21
N THR A 364 7.58 4.58 2.66
CA THR A 364 8.47 5.54 3.35
C THR A 364 8.92 4.98 4.69
N GLY A 365 8.00 4.37 5.44
CA GLY A 365 8.31 3.67 6.67
C GLY A 365 9.33 2.56 6.45
N ASN A 366 9.13 1.72 5.42
CA ASN A 366 10.04 0.62 5.09
C ASN A 366 11.48 1.12 4.83
N ALA A 367 11.63 2.17 4.03
CA ALA A 367 12.92 2.78 3.78
C ALA A 367 13.54 3.37 5.07
N ALA A 368 12.74 4.11 5.85
CA ALA A 368 13.19 4.72 7.11
C ALA A 368 13.58 3.66 8.16
N GLY A 369 12.81 2.58 8.27
CA GLY A 369 13.08 1.48 9.19
C GLY A 369 14.36 0.74 8.85
N SER A 370 14.58 0.42 7.58
CA SER A 370 15.84 -0.19 7.12
C SER A 370 17.04 0.71 7.41
N ALA A 371 16.95 2.01 7.07
CA ALA A 371 18.03 2.96 7.32
C ALA A 371 18.29 3.16 8.82
N GLY A 372 17.22 3.34 9.61
CA GLY A 372 17.32 3.56 11.05
C GLY A 372 17.95 2.37 11.79
N ILE A 373 17.49 1.15 11.48
CA ILE A 373 18.07 -0.06 12.07
C ILE A 373 19.51 -0.28 11.60
N GLY A 374 19.83 0.05 10.35
CA GLY A 374 21.20 -0.02 9.85
C GLY A 374 22.19 0.78 10.69
N LEU A 375 21.78 1.97 11.13
CA LEU A 375 22.57 2.82 12.04
C LEU A 375 22.68 2.24 13.46
N LEU A 376 21.67 1.50 13.92
CA LEU A 376 21.62 0.94 15.28
C LEU A 376 22.32 -0.42 15.39
N LEU A 377 22.57 -1.12 14.30
CA LEU A 377 23.22 -2.43 14.29
C LEU A 377 24.66 -2.40 14.82
N THR A 378 25.36 -1.25 14.72
CA THR A 378 26.72 -1.09 15.22
C THR A 378 26.75 -0.85 16.74
N PRO A 379 25.96 0.09 17.33
CA PRO A 379 26.04 0.39 18.76
C PRO A 379 25.20 -0.53 19.65
N LEU A 380 24.20 -1.26 19.11
CA LEU A 380 23.26 -2.04 19.91
C LEU A 380 23.38 -3.56 19.67
N PRO A 381 23.17 -4.37 20.73
CA PRO A 381 22.96 -5.80 20.57
C PRO A 381 21.74 -6.10 19.67
N LEU A 382 21.83 -7.20 18.90
CA LEU A 382 20.79 -7.57 17.94
C LEU A 382 19.38 -7.72 18.56
N ALA A 383 19.31 -8.23 19.80
CA ALA A 383 18.05 -8.34 20.55
C ALA A 383 17.37 -6.98 20.76
N TRP A 384 18.14 -5.93 21.08
CA TRP A 384 17.61 -4.58 21.22
C TRP A 384 17.16 -3.99 19.87
N CYS A 385 17.86 -4.31 18.79
CA CYS A 385 17.45 -3.92 17.44
C CYS A 385 16.08 -4.52 17.08
N PHE A 386 15.81 -5.78 17.42
CA PHE A 386 14.48 -6.38 17.26
C PHE A 386 13.43 -5.74 18.16
N ALA A 387 13.78 -5.36 19.39
CA ALA A 387 12.87 -4.63 20.27
C ALA A 387 12.49 -3.26 19.69
N VAL A 388 13.45 -2.51 19.15
CA VAL A 388 13.19 -1.25 18.43
C VAL A 388 12.31 -1.47 17.21
N THR A 389 12.53 -2.57 16.49
CA THR A 389 11.69 -2.95 15.32
C THR A 389 10.24 -3.17 15.73
N GLY A 390 9.99 -3.87 16.84
CA GLY A 390 8.63 -4.02 17.39
C GLY A 390 8.05 -2.68 17.85
N ALA A 391 8.86 -1.78 18.42
CA ALA A 391 8.41 -0.46 18.85
C ALA A 391 7.92 0.41 17.68
N PHE A 392 8.47 0.26 16.47
CA PHE A 392 8.00 1.00 15.29
C PHE A 392 6.52 0.80 14.99
N VAL A 393 5.97 -0.36 15.30
CA VAL A 393 4.54 -0.63 15.09
C VAL A 393 3.71 -0.50 16.36
N LEU A 394 4.28 -0.78 17.53
CA LEU A 394 3.58 -0.68 18.81
C LEU A 394 3.31 0.77 19.21
N LEU A 395 4.26 1.68 19.00
CA LEU A 395 4.10 3.09 19.35
C LEU A 395 2.98 3.78 18.57
N PRO A 396 2.91 3.71 17.23
CA PRO A 396 1.76 4.26 16.50
C PRO A 396 0.42 3.66 16.92
N ALA A 397 0.37 2.35 17.17
CA ALA A 397 -0.85 1.69 17.64
C ALA A 397 -1.29 2.20 19.01
N ALA A 398 -0.35 2.39 19.96
CA ALA A 398 -0.63 2.95 21.28
C ALA A 398 -1.08 4.42 21.21
N VAL A 399 -0.42 5.24 20.38
CA VAL A 399 -0.81 6.64 20.14
C VAL A 399 -2.24 6.72 19.62
N VAL A 400 -2.59 5.93 18.61
CA VAL A 400 -3.95 5.87 18.07
C VAL A 400 -4.96 5.42 19.12
N ALA A 401 -4.64 4.41 19.93
CA ALA A 401 -5.52 3.94 21.01
C ALA A 401 -5.78 5.03 22.06
N LEU A 402 -4.75 5.78 22.46
CA LEU A 402 -4.85 6.89 23.41
C LEU A 402 -5.72 8.03 22.87
N PHE A 403 -5.54 8.41 21.60
CA PHE A 403 -6.39 9.45 20.98
C PHE A 403 -7.86 9.04 20.91
N ARG A 404 -8.16 7.77 20.67
CA ARG A 404 -9.54 7.26 20.65
C ARG A 404 -10.18 7.30 22.03
N THR A 405 -9.47 6.87 23.08
CA THR A 405 -10.00 6.92 24.44
C THR A 405 -10.23 8.35 24.91
N ALA A 406 -9.30 9.27 24.63
CA ALA A 406 -9.46 10.68 24.95
C ALA A 406 -10.68 11.32 24.25
N ARG A 407 -10.93 10.95 22.98
CA ARG A 407 -12.10 11.44 22.23
C ARG A 407 -13.41 10.87 22.78
N LYS A 408 -13.45 9.59 23.14
CA LYS A 408 -14.63 8.96 23.74
C LYS A 408 -15.01 9.61 25.07
N ASN A 409 -14.03 9.90 25.92
CA ASN A 409 -14.25 10.54 27.22
C ASN A 409 -14.76 11.98 27.08
N ARG A 410 -14.35 12.74 26.04
CA ARG A 410 -14.87 14.09 25.78
C ARG A 410 -16.33 14.10 25.31
N VAL A 411 -16.78 13.05 24.63
CA VAL A 411 -18.17 12.93 24.18
C VAL A 411 -19.08 12.42 25.28
N SER A 412 -18.55 11.68 26.25
CA SER A 412 -19.33 11.12 27.38
C SER A 412 -19.42 12.03 28.59
N THR A 413 -18.81 13.22 28.60
CA THR A 413 -19.06 14.26 29.60
C THR A 413 -20.21 15.13 29.05
N PRO A 414 -21.47 14.99 29.52
CA PRO A 414 -22.52 15.94 29.17
C PRO A 414 -22.09 17.29 29.70
N GLY A 415 -21.95 18.27 28.84
CA GLY A 415 -21.69 19.63 29.25
C GLY A 415 -22.76 20.04 30.26
N GLU A 416 -22.35 20.46 31.43
CA GLU A 416 -23.20 21.28 32.32
C GLU A 416 -23.74 22.42 31.46
N ILE A 417 -25.01 22.30 31.08
CA ILE A 417 -25.77 23.42 30.54
C ILE A 417 -25.77 24.42 31.67
N PRO A 418 -25.22 25.63 31.54
CA PRO A 418 -25.38 26.64 32.54
C PRO A 418 -26.90 26.93 32.69
N GLN A 419 -27.45 26.60 33.82
CA GLN A 419 -28.79 27.03 34.24
C GLN A 419 -28.80 28.56 34.45
N ILE A 420 -28.66 29.35 33.37
CA ILE A 420 -28.80 30.80 33.37
C ILE A 420 -29.93 31.17 32.40
N ALA A 421 -31.11 30.59 32.60
CA ALA A 421 -32.30 31.01 31.86
C ALA A 421 -33.60 30.76 32.65
N ALA A 422 -33.53 30.67 33.98
CA ALA A 422 -34.72 30.46 34.81
C ALA A 422 -35.00 31.59 35.81
N THR A 423 -34.41 32.78 35.61
CA THR A 423 -34.70 33.94 36.50
C THR A 423 -34.92 35.23 35.73
N LEU A 424 -35.86 35.26 34.79
CA LEU A 424 -36.44 36.50 34.28
C LEU A 424 -37.85 36.22 33.76
N ASN A 425 -38.77 36.07 34.68
CA ASN A 425 -40.12 36.51 34.51
C ASN A 425 -40.68 36.88 35.87
N PRO A 426 -40.85 38.15 36.15
CA PRO A 426 -41.95 38.55 36.99
C PRO A 426 -42.87 39.52 36.26
N GLU A 427 -44.16 39.25 36.39
CA GLU A 427 -45.28 40.21 36.51
C GLU A 427 -45.45 41.19 35.34
N GLY A 428 -46.56 41.14 34.78
CA GLY A 428 -47.63 41.89 35.24
C GLY A 428 -48.48 42.43 34.13
N GLU A 429 -49.73 42.33 34.42
CA GLU A 429 -50.84 43.29 34.10
C GLU A 429 -51.69 42.98 32.87
N ARG A 430 -52.88 42.60 33.28
CA ARG A 430 -54.15 42.84 32.55
C ARG A 430 -54.55 44.30 32.73
N PRO A 431 -55.51 44.84 32.03
CA PRO A 431 -56.82 44.22 31.68
C PRO A 431 -57.02 43.95 30.17
#